data_92e45c04a82ab8c3aa3842bc1acb27e6
#
_entry.id   92e45c04a82ab8c3aa3842bc1acb27e6
#
_cell.length_a   1.000
_cell.length_b   1.000
_cell.length_c   1.000
_cell.angle_alpha   90.00
_cell.angle_beta   90.00
_cell.angle_gamma   90.00
#
_symmetry.space_group_name_H-M   'P 1'
#
loop_
_entity.id
_entity.type
_entity.pdbx_description
1 polymer ?
#
loop_
_entity_poly.entity_id
_entity_poly.type
_entity_poly.pdbx_seq_one_letter_code
_entity_poly.pdbx_strand_id
1 'polypeptide(L)'
;LTDFTFMETKNGKLFTNTPNAIPGNDISKCDTSSAKFQSETTGLVDGIGSEEEILADIRSLVCMLPSNNEEDSSYEECNDDLNRVCADLANAKEDTAIALTMISDDNIFCEVKKAYAKDMVAGFIKLNGMTVGAVANRSKVYNEEAEVEAEFDGSLSADGAEKAAEFVQFCDAFNIPVLTLTNVSGFTASEYDEKRIAKSAAKLTYAFADATVPKVNVVIGKAFGSAYVTMNSKAVGADMVYAWPEAEIGMMDANQAAKIMYADADAATISVQGSAPKKPDLIFSSDGA
;
A
#
# COMPACT_ATOMS: atom_id res chain seq x y z
N LEU A 1 -22.52 -8.62 0.10
CA LEU A 1 -21.18 -8.03 0.16
C LEU A 1 -20.62 -8.29 1.55
N THR A 2 -19.41 -8.76 1.63
CA THR A 2 -18.65 -9.07 2.84
C THR A 2 -17.42 -8.19 2.87
N ASP A 3 -16.81 -7.98 4.03
CA ASP A 3 -15.57 -7.20 4.16
C ASP A 3 -14.40 -7.94 3.50
N PHE A 4 -14.36 -9.26 3.65
CA PHE A 4 -13.36 -10.12 3.00
C PHE A 4 -14.03 -11.27 2.25
N THR A 5 -13.52 -11.58 1.08
CA THR A 5 -14.00 -12.64 0.20
C THR A 5 -12.86 -13.56 -0.19
N PHE A 6 -13.02 -14.85 0.08
CA PHE A 6 -12.07 -15.89 -0.32
C PHE A 6 -12.70 -16.81 -1.34
N MET A 7 -11.91 -17.35 -2.26
CA MET A 7 -12.44 -18.14 -3.36
C MET A 7 -11.54 -19.33 -3.66
N GLU A 8 -12.16 -20.52 -3.72
CA GLU A 8 -11.47 -21.76 -4.13
C GLU A 8 -11.03 -21.66 -5.59
N THR A 9 -9.77 -22.03 -5.88
CA THR A 9 -9.12 -21.77 -7.16
C THR A 9 -9.69 -22.58 -8.32
N LYS A 10 -10.07 -23.84 -8.11
CA LYS A 10 -10.45 -24.76 -9.19
C LYS A 10 -11.92 -24.62 -9.60
N ASN A 11 -12.83 -24.59 -8.60
CA ASN A 11 -14.26 -24.68 -8.83
C ASN A 11 -15.01 -23.37 -8.53
N GLY A 12 -14.36 -22.47 -7.79
CA GLY A 12 -14.95 -21.18 -7.43
C GLY A 12 -15.29 -20.35 -8.67
N LYS A 13 -16.50 -19.79 -8.72
CA LYS A 13 -16.97 -18.92 -9.79
C LYS A 13 -17.73 -17.74 -9.20
N LEU A 14 -17.31 -16.53 -9.57
CA LEU A 14 -17.95 -15.29 -9.15
C LEU A 14 -18.11 -14.37 -10.35
N PHE A 15 -19.34 -13.99 -10.67
CA PHE A 15 -19.61 -13.10 -11.80
C PHE A 15 -20.95 -12.39 -11.65
N THR A 16 -21.05 -11.18 -12.18
CA THR A 16 -22.31 -10.43 -12.28
C THR A 16 -23.08 -10.81 -13.54
N ASN A 17 -22.36 -10.86 -14.67
CA ASN A 17 -22.91 -11.34 -15.94
C ASN A 17 -22.23 -12.66 -16.29
N THR A 18 -23.00 -13.61 -16.85
CA THR A 18 -22.39 -14.87 -17.26
C THR A 18 -21.26 -14.61 -18.25
N PRO A 19 -20.11 -15.33 -18.12
CA PRO A 19 -18.97 -15.13 -19.03
C PRO A 19 -19.34 -15.19 -20.51
N ASN A 20 -20.29 -16.05 -20.89
CA ASN A 20 -20.75 -16.21 -22.27
C ASN A 20 -21.61 -15.03 -22.78
N ALA A 21 -22.13 -14.17 -21.90
CA ALA A 21 -22.88 -12.98 -22.28
C ALA A 21 -21.97 -11.81 -22.64
N ILE A 22 -20.68 -11.89 -22.34
CA ILE A 22 -19.71 -10.83 -22.63
C ILE A 22 -19.16 -11.03 -24.03
N PRO A 23 -19.36 -10.09 -24.99
CA PRO A 23 -18.86 -10.20 -26.34
C PRO A 23 -17.33 -10.43 -26.39
N GLY A 24 -16.90 -11.44 -27.14
CA GLY A 24 -15.48 -11.80 -27.25
C GLY A 24 -14.90 -12.57 -26.07
N ASN A 25 -15.67 -12.81 -25.02
CA ASN A 25 -15.27 -13.65 -23.91
C ASN A 25 -15.46 -15.13 -24.28
N ASP A 26 -14.47 -15.92 -23.98
CA ASP A 26 -14.48 -17.37 -24.19
C ASP A 26 -13.91 -18.01 -22.94
N ILE A 27 -14.66 -18.89 -22.30
CA ILE A 27 -14.26 -19.56 -21.04
C ILE A 27 -12.88 -20.23 -21.18
N SER A 28 -12.51 -20.67 -22.36
CA SER A 28 -11.19 -21.26 -22.61
C SER A 28 -10.05 -20.23 -22.74
N LYS A 29 -10.37 -18.97 -23.01
CA LYS A 29 -9.40 -17.89 -23.26
C LYS A 29 -9.42 -16.79 -22.22
N CYS A 30 -10.61 -16.43 -21.76
CA CYS A 30 -10.82 -15.33 -20.80
C CYS A 30 -11.98 -15.71 -19.88
N ASP A 31 -11.68 -16.34 -18.77
CA ASP A 31 -12.70 -16.70 -17.78
C ASP A 31 -12.83 -15.58 -16.73
N THR A 32 -13.71 -14.63 -16.99
CA THR A 32 -14.02 -13.51 -16.10
C THR A 32 -14.74 -13.92 -14.82
N SER A 33 -15.09 -15.18 -14.66
CA SER A 33 -15.67 -15.72 -13.43
C SER A 33 -14.67 -16.44 -12.55
N SER A 34 -13.44 -16.66 -13.04
CA SER A 34 -12.44 -17.45 -12.31
C SER A 34 -11.91 -16.73 -11.07
N ALA A 35 -11.49 -17.52 -10.09
CA ALA A 35 -10.85 -17.02 -8.89
C ALA A 35 -9.65 -16.11 -9.23
N LYS A 36 -8.82 -16.53 -10.19
CA LYS A 36 -7.67 -15.75 -10.65
C LYS A 36 -8.07 -14.38 -11.20
N PHE A 37 -9.07 -14.32 -12.08
CA PHE A 37 -9.54 -13.05 -12.66
C PHE A 37 -10.10 -12.13 -11.57
N GLN A 38 -10.90 -12.66 -10.65
CA GLN A 38 -11.52 -11.89 -9.58
C GLN A 38 -10.51 -11.41 -8.51
N SER A 39 -9.42 -12.15 -8.32
CA SER A 39 -8.35 -11.77 -7.40
C SER A 39 -7.33 -10.81 -8.04
N GLU A 40 -6.85 -11.10 -9.26
CA GLU A 40 -5.75 -10.34 -9.87
C GLU A 40 -6.21 -9.08 -10.63
N THR A 41 -7.43 -9.12 -11.21
CA THR A 41 -7.89 -8.07 -12.13
C THR A 41 -8.94 -7.16 -11.51
N THR A 42 -9.88 -7.71 -10.76
CA THR A 42 -10.99 -6.91 -10.20
C THR A 42 -10.76 -6.49 -8.75
N GLY A 43 -9.92 -7.22 -8.02
CA GLY A 43 -9.74 -7.01 -6.59
C GLY A 43 -10.97 -7.30 -5.73
N LEU A 44 -11.98 -8.02 -6.27
CA LEU A 44 -13.18 -8.40 -5.51
C LEU A 44 -12.93 -9.56 -4.55
N VAL A 45 -11.88 -10.35 -4.79
CA VAL A 45 -11.51 -11.50 -3.98
C VAL A 45 -10.17 -11.22 -3.31
N ASP A 46 -10.16 -11.31 -2.00
CA ASP A 46 -9.01 -10.97 -1.16
C ASP A 46 -7.94 -12.08 -1.15
N GLY A 47 -8.37 -13.33 -1.18
CA GLY A 47 -7.48 -14.49 -1.21
C GLY A 47 -8.04 -15.66 -2.02
N ILE A 48 -7.15 -16.38 -2.69
CA ILE A 48 -7.48 -17.58 -3.47
C ILE A 48 -6.54 -18.73 -3.10
N GLY A 49 -7.05 -19.95 -3.12
CA GLY A 49 -6.26 -21.13 -2.80
C GLY A 49 -7.09 -22.39 -2.84
N SER A 50 -6.52 -23.47 -2.35
CA SER A 50 -7.27 -24.67 -1.98
C SER A 50 -8.16 -24.41 -0.77
N GLU A 51 -9.11 -25.28 -0.52
CA GLU A 51 -9.98 -25.17 0.67
C GLU A 51 -9.17 -25.11 1.99
N GLU A 52 -8.11 -25.91 2.10
CA GLU A 52 -7.26 -25.96 3.30
C GLU A 52 -6.48 -24.66 3.49
N GLU A 53 -5.90 -24.12 2.41
CA GLU A 53 -5.18 -22.84 2.44
C GLU A 53 -6.11 -21.68 2.80
N ILE A 54 -7.28 -21.59 2.20
CA ILE A 54 -8.29 -20.57 2.51
C ILE A 54 -8.72 -20.63 3.97
N LEU A 55 -8.95 -21.82 4.52
CA LEU A 55 -9.33 -21.97 5.92
C LEU A 55 -8.20 -21.56 6.88
N ALA A 56 -6.95 -21.77 6.51
CA ALA A 56 -5.80 -21.29 7.26
C ALA A 56 -5.69 -19.76 7.22
N ASP A 57 -5.86 -19.15 6.03
CA ASP A 57 -5.84 -17.70 5.83
C ASP A 57 -6.98 -17.01 6.60
N ILE A 58 -8.20 -17.56 6.54
CA ILE A 58 -9.35 -17.06 7.30
C ILE A 58 -9.07 -17.13 8.80
N ARG A 59 -8.48 -18.22 9.29
CA ARG A 59 -8.13 -18.35 10.70
C ARG A 59 -7.11 -17.29 11.12
N SER A 60 -6.07 -17.08 10.33
CA SER A 60 -5.06 -16.06 10.57
C SER A 60 -5.68 -14.66 10.58
N LEU A 61 -6.56 -14.35 9.62
CA LEU A 61 -7.27 -13.08 9.57
C LEU A 61 -8.15 -12.86 10.79
N VAL A 62 -8.96 -13.86 11.19
CA VAL A 62 -9.85 -13.74 12.35
C VAL A 62 -9.07 -13.51 13.64
N CYS A 63 -7.87 -14.07 13.78
CA CYS A 63 -6.99 -13.82 14.94
C CYS A 63 -6.43 -12.39 14.98
N MET A 64 -6.46 -11.66 13.84
CA MET A 64 -6.02 -10.27 13.77
C MET A 64 -7.15 -9.28 14.07
N LEU A 65 -8.40 -9.70 13.95
CA LEU A 65 -9.54 -8.78 14.04
C LEU A 65 -10.11 -8.71 15.46
N PRO A 66 -10.67 -7.58 15.88
CA PRO A 66 -11.47 -7.51 17.10
C PRO A 66 -12.74 -8.37 16.97
N SER A 67 -13.38 -8.67 18.08
CA SER A 67 -14.59 -9.52 18.12
C SER A 67 -15.78 -8.89 17.38
N ASN A 68 -15.83 -7.58 17.31
CA ASN A 68 -16.84 -6.77 16.61
C ASN A 68 -16.33 -5.33 16.40
N ASN A 69 -17.11 -4.52 15.71
CA ASN A 69 -16.76 -3.14 15.36
C ASN A 69 -16.95 -2.13 16.51
N GLU A 70 -17.43 -2.54 17.66
CA GLU A 70 -17.61 -1.67 18.84
C GLU A 70 -16.51 -1.88 19.88
N GLU A 71 -15.70 -2.93 19.75
CA GLU A 71 -14.59 -3.21 20.64
C GLU A 71 -13.30 -2.53 20.17
N ASP A 72 -12.37 -2.33 21.10
CA ASP A 72 -11.02 -1.89 20.79
C ASP A 72 -10.30 -2.95 19.94
N SER A 73 -9.23 -2.52 19.24
CA SER A 73 -8.43 -3.44 18.44
C SER A 73 -7.95 -4.64 19.26
N SER A 74 -7.92 -5.81 18.60
CA SER A 74 -7.49 -7.06 19.21
C SER A 74 -6.12 -6.91 19.90
N TYR A 75 -6.03 -7.34 21.16
CA TYR A 75 -4.80 -7.34 21.94
C TYR A 75 -4.48 -8.75 22.42
N GLU A 76 -3.25 -9.15 22.21
CA GLU A 76 -2.69 -10.40 22.75
C GLU A 76 -1.42 -10.11 23.54
N GLU A 77 -1.12 -10.96 24.53
CA GLU A 77 0.14 -10.85 25.26
C GLU A 77 1.32 -11.05 24.33
N CYS A 78 2.17 -10.03 24.20
CA CYS A 78 3.33 -10.02 23.33
C CYS A 78 4.57 -10.48 24.09
N ASN A 79 5.28 -11.46 23.54
CA ASN A 79 6.56 -11.93 24.06
C ASN A 79 7.75 -11.42 23.23
N ASP A 80 7.50 -10.65 22.16
CA ASP A 80 8.55 -10.08 21.31
C ASP A 80 9.24 -8.90 22.03
N ASP A 81 10.54 -8.72 21.78
CA ASP A 81 11.29 -7.60 22.33
C ASP A 81 11.02 -6.31 21.55
N LEU A 82 10.28 -5.38 22.15
CA LEU A 82 9.97 -4.08 21.55
C LEU A 82 11.22 -3.26 21.16
N ASN A 83 12.38 -3.57 21.74
CA ASN A 83 13.63 -2.90 21.44
C ASN A 83 14.52 -3.70 20.49
N ARG A 84 14.02 -4.78 19.90
CA ARG A 84 14.79 -5.55 18.93
C ARG A 84 15.17 -4.68 17.72
N VAL A 85 16.39 -4.85 17.26
CA VAL A 85 16.91 -4.11 16.11
C VAL A 85 16.58 -4.88 14.83
N CYS A 86 15.85 -4.25 13.93
CA CYS A 86 15.61 -4.75 12.58
C CYS A 86 16.77 -4.29 11.67
N ALA A 87 17.90 -4.97 11.71
CA ALA A 87 19.16 -4.53 11.09
C ALA A 87 19.04 -4.30 9.56
N ASP A 88 18.23 -5.10 8.87
CA ASP A 88 18.09 -5.07 7.42
C ASP A 88 16.84 -4.31 6.93
N LEU A 89 16.15 -3.62 7.81
CA LEU A 89 14.91 -2.92 7.48
C LEU A 89 15.09 -1.89 6.36
N ALA A 90 16.23 -1.20 6.32
CA ALA A 90 16.54 -0.24 5.27
C ALA A 90 16.63 -0.89 3.86
N ASN A 91 17.01 -2.16 3.79
CA ASN A 91 17.09 -2.92 2.54
C ASN A 91 15.69 -3.38 2.06
N ALA A 92 14.73 -3.48 2.96
CA ALA A 92 13.35 -3.90 2.66
C ALA A 92 12.45 -2.77 2.14
N LYS A 93 12.96 -1.55 1.92
CA LYS A 93 12.17 -0.39 1.45
C LYS A 93 11.54 -0.57 0.06
N GLU A 94 12.07 -1.48 -0.76
CA GLU A 94 11.56 -1.76 -2.11
C GLU A 94 10.39 -2.74 -2.06
N ASP A 95 10.44 -3.75 -1.17
CA ASP A 95 9.32 -4.63 -0.87
C ASP A 95 8.83 -4.40 0.56
N THR A 96 7.85 -3.53 0.68
CA THR A 96 7.30 -3.12 1.97
C THR A 96 6.52 -4.21 2.69
N ALA A 97 6.12 -5.29 2.01
CA ALA A 97 5.55 -6.45 2.68
C ALA A 97 6.60 -7.15 3.56
N ILE A 98 7.85 -7.24 3.08
CA ILE A 98 8.97 -7.73 3.87
C ILE A 98 9.25 -6.79 5.05
N ALA A 99 9.28 -5.48 4.81
CA ALA A 99 9.49 -4.49 5.88
C ALA A 99 8.40 -4.60 6.98
N LEU A 100 7.14 -4.73 6.60
CA LEU A 100 6.01 -4.91 7.52
C LEU A 100 6.12 -6.21 8.31
N THR A 101 6.51 -7.31 7.65
CA THR A 101 6.79 -8.58 8.33
C THR A 101 7.91 -8.42 9.36
N MET A 102 9.00 -7.74 9.01
CA MET A 102 10.15 -7.55 9.91
C MET A 102 9.83 -6.72 11.16
N ILE A 103 8.94 -5.73 11.06
CA ILE A 103 8.57 -4.87 12.20
C ILE A 103 7.44 -5.45 13.05
N SER A 104 6.68 -6.40 12.51
CA SER A 104 5.57 -7.04 13.21
C SER A 104 6.06 -7.99 14.29
N ASP A 105 5.34 -8.08 15.38
CA ASP A 105 5.56 -9.07 16.44
C ASP A 105 5.58 -10.47 15.83
N ASP A 106 6.55 -11.29 16.25
CA ASP A 106 6.76 -12.67 15.77
C ASP A 106 6.84 -12.80 14.23
N ASN A 107 7.11 -11.69 13.52
CA ASN A 107 7.12 -11.58 12.07
C ASN A 107 5.79 -12.00 11.39
N ILE A 108 4.67 -11.76 12.06
CA ILE A 108 3.34 -12.10 11.54
C ILE A 108 2.81 -10.94 10.70
N PHE A 109 2.57 -11.17 9.41
CA PHE A 109 1.93 -10.21 8.52
C PHE A 109 0.80 -10.89 7.72
N CYS A 110 -0.41 -10.36 7.82
CA CYS A 110 -1.58 -10.82 7.09
C CYS A 110 -1.89 -9.85 5.96
N GLU A 111 -1.31 -10.08 4.76
CA GLU A 111 -1.53 -9.24 3.57
C GLU A 111 -2.92 -9.53 2.97
N VAL A 112 -3.69 -8.47 2.71
CA VAL A 112 -5.01 -8.51 2.07
C VAL A 112 -4.87 -8.16 0.60
N LYS A 113 -5.64 -8.82 -0.28
CA LYS A 113 -5.60 -8.59 -1.75
C LYS A 113 -4.16 -8.65 -2.31
N LYS A 114 -3.39 -9.63 -1.87
CA LYS A 114 -1.97 -9.79 -2.24
C LYS A 114 -1.75 -9.84 -3.77
N ALA A 115 -2.69 -10.42 -4.52
CA ALA A 115 -2.60 -10.57 -5.96
C ALA A 115 -3.04 -9.33 -6.76
N TYR A 116 -3.82 -8.41 -6.13
CA TYR A 116 -4.36 -7.21 -6.76
C TYR A 116 -3.51 -5.99 -6.45
N ALA A 117 -3.32 -5.11 -7.44
CA ALA A 117 -2.58 -3.86 -7.30
C ALA A 117 -1.31 -4.05 -6.45
N LYS A 118 -0.38 -4.87 -6.95
CA LYS A 118 0.81 -5.31 -6.21
C LYS A 118 1.78 -4.17 -5.85
N ASP A 119 1.63 -3.00 -6.46
CA ASP A 119 2.33 -1.76 -6.13
C ASP A 119 1.90 -1.16 -4.78
N MET A 120 0.75 -1.61 -4.25
CA MET A 120 0.21 -1.23 -2.96
C MET A 120 0.06 -2.45 -2.04
N VAL A 121 0.66 -2.38 -0.87
CA VAL A 121 0.51 -3.36 0.20
C VAL A 121 -0.55 -2.88 1.19
N ALA A 122 -1.49 -3.74 1.54
CA ALA A 122 -2.45 -3.52 2.61
C ALA A 122 -2.58 -4.80 3.42
N GLY A 123 -2.64 -4.70 4.74
CA GLY A 123 -2.74 -5.88 5.59
C GLY A 123 -2.60 -5.54 7.07
N PHE A 124 -2.59 -6.55 7.90
CA PHE A 124 -2.53 -6.42 9.35
C PHE A 124 -1.19 -6.91 9.89
N ILE A 125 -0.62 -6.13 10.80
CA ILE A 125 0.55 -6.47 11.61
C ILE A 125 0.17 -6.43 13.09
N LYS A 126 1.03 -6.95 13.95
CA LYS A 126 0.93 -6.75 15.40
C LYS A 126 2.11 -5.93 15.92
N LEU A 127 1.83 -4.96 16.77
CA LEU A 127 2.83 -4.17 17.47
C LEU A 127 2.50 -4.17 18.96
N ASN A 128 3.37 -4.78 19.75
CA ASN A 128 3.16 -4.98 21.19
C ASN A 128 1.82 -5.69 21.50
N GLY A 129 1.48 -6.71 20.72
CA GLY A 129 0.25 -7.47 20.85
C GLY A 129 -1.00 -6.82 20.28
N MET A 130 -0.93 -5.56 19.87
CA MET A 130 -2.05 -4.82 19.30
C MET A 130 -2.07 -4.95 17.78
N THR A 131 -3.24 -5.23 17.22
CA THR A 131 -3.41 -5.23 15.76
C THR A 131 -3.38 -3.82 15.20
N VAL A 132 -2.59 -3.64 14.15
CA VAL A 132 -2.44 -2.38 13.40
C VAL A 132 -2.64 -2.66 11.93
N GLY A 133 -3.49 -1.87 11.27
CA GLY A 133 -3.62 -1.87 9.82
C GLY A 133 -2.41 -1.19 9.19
N ALA A 134 -1.83 -1.81 8.17
CA ALA A 134 -0.68 -1.27 7.48
C ALA A 134 -0.99 -1.02 5.99
N VAL A 135 -0.60 0.15 5.51
CA VAL A 135 -0.71 0.54 4.09
C VAL A 135 0.66 1.02 3.63
N ALA A 136 1.17 0.45 2.54
CA ALA A 136 2.51 0.78 2.10
C ALA A 136 2.67 0.76 0.57
N ASN A 137 3.42 1.72 0.01
CA ASN A 137 3.83 1.67 -1.38
C ASN A 137 4.97 0.67 -1.56
N ARG A 138 4.93 -0.09 -2.64
CA ARG A 138 5.92 -1.12 -2.97
C ARG A 138 6.44 -0.92 -4.40
N SER A 139 7.75 -0.98 -4.58
CA SER A 139 8.37 -0.86 -5.91
C SER A 139 8.86 -2.20 -6.46
N LYS A 140 9.03 -3.21 -5.62
CA LYS A 140 9.41 -4.56 -6.05
C LYS A 140 8.62 -5.61 -5.26
N VAL A 141 8.44 -6.76 -5.90
CA VAL A 141 7.95 -7.99 -5.26
C VAL A 141 9.04 -9.04 -5.41
N TYR A 142 9.45 -9.64 -4.31
CA TYR A 142 10.39 -10.75 -4.30
C TYR A 142 9.67 -12.07 -4.08
N ASN A 143 10.12 -13.11 -4.79
CA ASN A 143 9.68 -14.49 -4.56
C ASN A 143 10.44 -15.13 -3.38
N GLU A 144 10.14 -16.40 -3.09
CA GLU A 144 10.78 -17.14 -1.99
C GLU A 144 12.29 -17.37 -2.21
N GLU A 145 12.74 -17.35 -3.48
CA GLU A 145 14.14 -17.45 -3.87
C GLU A 145 14.88 -16.09 -3.83
N ALA A 146 14.23 -15.03 -3.34
CA ALA A 146 14.72 -13.65 -3.35
C ALA A 146 14.99 -13.08 -4.76
N GLU A 147 14.32 -13.59 -5.78
CA GLU A 147 14.35 -13.05 -7.12
C GLU A 147 13.19 -12.05 -7.30
N VAL A 148 13.39 -11.04 -8.16
CA VAL A 148 12.36 -10.05 -8.46
C VAL A 148 11.26 -10.67 -9.33
N GLU A 149 10.08 -10.84 -8.79
CA GLU A 149 8.88 -11.31 -9.49
C GLU A 149 8.20 -10.18 -10.28
N ALA A 150 8.11 -8.99 -9.69
CA ALA A 150 7.52 -7.81 -10.31
C ALA A 150 8.25 -6.54 -9.88
N GLU A 151 8.30 -5.56 -10.76
CA GLU A 151 8.90 -4.24 -10.50
C GLU A 151 7.95 -3.13 -10.94
N PHE A 152 7.86 -2.08 -10.12
CA PHE A 152 7.02 -0.88 -10.31
C PHE A 152 7.91 0.35 -10.20
N ASP A 153 7.51 1.45 -10.83
CA ASP A 153 8.26 2.72 -10.83
C ASP A 153 8.14 3.51 -9.51
N GLY A 154 7.43 2.96 -8.52
CA GLY A 154 7.17 3.60 -7.24
C GLY A 154 6.10 4.70 -7.31
N SER A 155 5.33 4.77 -8.40
CA SER A 155 4.18 5.66 -8.50
C SER A 155 2.93 5.05 -7.88
N LEU A 156 1.96 5.90 -7.53
CA LEU A 156 0.66 5.49 -7.00
C LEU A 156 -0.32 5.24 -8.15
N SER A 157 -0.74 4.00 -8.32
CA SER A 157 -1.74 3.60 -9.31
C SER A 157 -3.18 3.89 -8.83
N ALA A 158 -4.11 3.94 -9.78
CA ALA A 158 -5.53 4.08 -9.47
C ALA A 158 -6.06 2.88 -8.67
N ASP A 159 -5.67 1.68 -9.05
CA ASP A 159 -6.08 0.44 -8.38
C ASP A 159 -5.45 0.32 -6.99
N GLY A 160 -4.18 0.71 -6.84
CA GLY A 160 -3.49 0.77 -5.55
C GLY A 160 -4.14 1.77 -4.59
N ALA A 161 -4.52 2.94 -5.10
CA ALA A 161 -5.23 3.95 -4.31
C ALA A 161 -6.62 3.46 -3.86
N GLU A 162 -7.37 2.76 -4.71
CA GLU A 162 -8.68 2.19 -4.34
C GLU A 162 -8.52 1.06 -3.31
N LYS A 163 -7.56 0.15 -3.48
CA LYS A 163 -7.24 -0.92 -2.51
C LYS A 163 -6.93 -0.33 -1.13
N ALA A 164 -6.06 0.69 -1.09
CA ALA A 164 -5.71 1.36 0.16
C ALA A 164 -6.91 2.06 0.81
N ALA A 165 -7.75 2.74 0.02
CA ALA A 165 -8.93 3.44 0.51
C ALA A 165 -9.95 2.48 1.16
N GLU A 166 -10.25 1.36 0.52
CA GLU A 166 -11.15 0.33 1.06
C GLU A 166 -10.60 -0.24 2.37
N PHE A 167 -9.29 -0.51 2.43
CA PHE A 167 -8.65 -1.05 3.62
C PHE A 167 -8.64 -0.06 4.79
N VAL A 168 -8.36 1.22 4.55
CA VAL A 168 -8.41 2.27 5.58
C VAL A 168 -9.83 2.44 6.14
N GLN A 169 -10.85 2.42 5.28
CA GLN A 169 -12.25 2.47 5.71
C GLN A 169 -12.63 1.27 6.58
N PHE A 170 -12.13 0.08 6.25
CA PHE A 170 -12.31 -1.10 7.08
C PHE A 170 -11.65 -0.91 8.46
N CYS A 171 -10.39 -0.46 8.49
CA CYS A 171 -9.68 -0.21 9.74
C CYS A 171 -10.41 0.80 10.63
N ASP A 172 -10.93 1.88 10.05
CA ASP A 172 -11.71 2.88 10.79
C ASP A 172 -13.02 2.27 11.35
N ALA A 173 -13.72 1.48 10.56
CA ALA A 173 -14.96 0.83 10.99
C ALA A 173 -14.76 -0.16 12.16
N PHE A 174 -13.57 -0.74 12.30
CA PHE A 174 -13.21 -1.71 13.34
C PHE A 174 -12.26 -1.16 14.41
N ASN A 175 -12.10 0.16 14.50
CA ASN A 175 -11.23 0.82 15.48
C ASN A 175 -9.77 0.36 15.46
N ILE A 176 -9.25 -0.02 14.27
CA ILE A 176 -7.88 -0.49 14.08
C ILE A 176 -6.99 0.70 13.70
N PRO A 177 -5.95 1.04 14.48
CA PRO A 177 -5.00 2.09 14.13
C PRO A 177 -4.29 1.80 12.80
N VAL A 178 -3.90 2.85 12.07
CA VAL A 178 -3.28 2.71 10.74
C VAL A 178 -1.85 3.23 10.73
N LEU A 179 -0.94 2.36 10.29
CA LEU A 179 0.45 2.69 9.95
C LEU A 179 0.60 2.78 8.44
N THR A 180 1.18 3.87 7.96
CA THR A 180 1.50 4.03 6.54
C THR A 180 3.01 4.08 6.33
N LEU A 181 3.55 3.26 5.42
CA LEU A 181 4.93 3.36 4.95
C LEU A 181 4.91 4.00 3.56
N THR A 182 5.37 5.24 3.46
CA THR A 182 5.31 6.00 2.21
C THR A 182 6.63 5.96 1.45
N ASN A 183 6.56 5.48 0.20
CA ASN A 183 7.63 5.56 -0.79
C ASN A 183 7.00 5.78 -2.16
N VAL A 184 6.62 7.02 -2.46
CA VAL A 184 5.85 7.37 -3.65
C VAL A 184 6.51 8.47 -4.47
N SER A 185 6.70 8.23 -5.78
CA SER A 185 7.36 9.14 -6.72
C SER A 185 6.40 10.10 -7.44
N GLY A 186 5.09 9.84 -7.38
CA GLY A 186 4.05 10.58 -8.10
C GLY A 186 2.86 9.68 -8.37
N PHE A 187 1.98 10.08 -9.28
CA PHE A 187 0.91 9.24 -9.81
C PHE A 187 1.39 8.46 -11.04
N THR A 188 0.84 7.25 -11.23
CA THR A 188 1.17 6.42 -12.40
C THR A 188 0.72 7.07 -13.70
N ALA A 189 1.65 7.22 -14.63
CA ALA A 189 1.43 7.87 -15.91
C ALA A 189 1.07 6.84 -17.00
N SER A 190 -0.17 6.32 -16.95
CA SER A 190 -0.72 5.46 -17.98
C SER A 190 -2.09 5.98 -18.45
N GLU A 191 -2.52 5.60 -19.66
CA GLU A 191 -3.86 5.95 -20.15
C GLU A 191 -4.97 5.36 -19.27
N TYR A 192 -4.73 4.20 -18.71
CA TYR A 192 -5.66 3.53 -17.80
C TYR A 192 -5.80 4.31 -16.49
N ASP A 193 -4.68 4.71 -15.89
CA ASP A 193 -4.66 5.46 -14.65
C ASP A 193 -5.19 6.89 -14.86
N GLU A 194 -4.80 7.57 -15.94
CA GLU A 194 -5.26 8.94 -16.24
C GLU A 194 -6.79 9.05 -16.25
N LYS A 195 -7.50 8.02 -16.68
CA LYS A 195 -8.97 7.96 -16.66
C LYS A 195 -9.58 7.80 -15.27
N ARG A 196 -8.81 7.35 -14.28
CA ARG A 196 -9.31 6.89 -12.98
C ARG A 196 -8.66 7.55 -11.78
N ILE A 197 -7.36 7.87 -11.88
CA ILE A 197 -6.52 8.28 -10.75
C ILE A 197 -7.08 9.45 -9.95
N ALA A 198 -7.65 10.45 -10.60
CA ALA A 198 -8.23 11.60 -9.91
C ALA A 198 -9.35 11.19 -8.94
N LYS A 199 -10.19 10.22 -9.34
CA LYS A 199 -11.27 9.70 -8.51
C LYS A 199 -10.74 8.75 -7.43
N SER A 200 -9.79 7.90 -7.78
CA SER A 200 -9.21 6.93 -6.84
C SER A 200 -8.38 7.65 -5.76
N ALA A 201 -7.57 8.65 -6.14
CA ALA A 201 -6.85 9.49 -5.20
C ALA A 201 -7.78 10.30 -4.28
N ALA A 202 -8.91 10.80 -4.81
CA ALA A 202 -9.93 11.46 -3.99
C ALA A 202 -10.56 10.50 -2.97
N LYS A 203 -10.84 9.24 -3.35
CA LYS A 203 -11.33 8.20 -2.41
C LYS A 203 -10.32 7.94 -1.29
N LEU A 204 -9.03 7.78 -1.64
CA LEU A 204 -7.97 7.54 -0.67
C LEU A 204 -7.80 8.73 0.28
N THR A 205 -7.77 9.95 -0.27
CA THR A 205 -7.72 11.18 0.52
C THR A 205 -8.91 11.27 1.48
N TYR A 206 -10.11 10.97 1.00
CA TYR A 206 -11.33 10.96 1.81
C TYR A 206 -11.23 9.90 2.92
N ALA A 207 -10.81 8.68 2.60
CA ALA A 207 -10.67 7.60 3.58
C ALA A 207 -9.74 7.99 4.73
N PHE A 208 -8.58 8.58 4.44
CA PHE A 208 -7.66 9.05 5.48
C PHE A 208 -8.19 10.27 6.24
N ALA A 209 -8.86 11.20 5.57
CA ALA A 209 -9.38 12.41 6.21
C ALA A 209 -10.57 12.13 7.14
N ASP A 210 -11.40 11.16 6.76
CA ASP A 210 -12.61 10.78 7.50
C ASP A 210 -12.30 9.82 8.66
N ALA A 211 -11.25 9.00 8.52
CA ALA A 211 -10.86 8.02 9.53
C ALA A 211 -10.54 8.67 10.89
N THR A 212 -11.18 8.15 11.92
CA THR A 212 -11.10 8.63 13.32
C THR A 212 -10.05 7.89 14.15
N VAL A 213 -9.58 6.74 13.66
CA VAL A 213 -8.53 5.94 14.30
C VAL A 213 -7.18 6.64 14.27
N PRO A 214 -6.27 6.35 15.21
CA PRO A 214 -4.91 6.85 15.18
C PRO A 214 -4.20 6.51 13.86
N LYS A 215 -3.57 7.52 13.25
CA LYS A 215 -2.89 7.40 11.96
C LYS A 215 -1.45 7.88 12.06
N VAL A 216 -0.52 6.99 11.75
CA VAL A 216 0.91 7.30 11.72
C VAL A 216 1.44 7.09 10.31
N ASN A 217 2.23 8.03 9.81
CA ASN A 217 2.92 7.90 8.53
C ASN A 217 4.43 7.91 8.73
N VAL A 218 5.12 6.99 8.09
CA VAL A 218 6.58 6.94 8.03
C VAL A 218 7.03 7.03 6.57
N VAL A 219 7.68 8.12 6.22
CA VAL A 219 8.30 8.28 4.89
C VAL A 219 9.62 7.49 4.87
N ILE A 220 9.63 6.38 4.14
CA ILE A 220 10.78 5.47 4.08
C ILE A 220 11.69 5.69 2.87
N GLY A 221 11.23 6.49 1.90
CA GLY A 221 11.96 6.79 0.67
C GLY A 221 11.47 8.08 0.06
N LYS A 222 10.88 8.02 -1.14
CA LYS A 222 10.34 9.19 -1.85
C LYS A 222 8.97 9.58 -1.34
N ALA A 223 8.71 10.89 -1.34
CA ALA A 223 7.41 11.47 -0.99
C ALA A 223 7.18 12.73 -1.83
N PHE A 224 6.70 12.55 -3.07
CA PHE A 224 6.60 13.65 -4.01
C PHE A 224 5.17 14.04 -4.38
N GLY A 225 4.95 15.34 -4.41
CA GLY A 225 3.75 15.99 -4.93
C GLY A 225 2.45 15.58 -4.26
N SER A 226 1.37 15.65 -5.00
CA SER A 226 0.04 15.33 -4.50
C SER A 226 -0.17 13.84 -4.22
N ALA A 227 0.59 12.95 -4.83
CA ALA A 227 0.56 11.52 -4.51
C ALA A 227 1.02 11.27 -3.06
N TYR A 228 2.07 11.97 -2.59
CA TYR A 228 2.44 11.94 -1.17
C TYR A 228 1.33 12.50 -0.28
N VAL A 229 0.70 13.60 -0.69
CA VAL A 229 -0.38 14.21 0.12
C VAL A 229 -1.49 13.19 0.38
N THR A 230 -1.88 12.40 -0.61
CA THR A 230 -2.94 11.38 -0.47
C THR A 230 -2.54 10.19 0.39
N MET A 231 -1.22 9.94 0.57
CA MET A 231 -0.69 8.83 1.37
C MET A 231 -0.53 9.20 2.84
N ASN A 232 -1.65 9.50 3.51
CA ASN A 232 -1.68 9.79 4.95
C ASN A 232 -0.68 10.86 5.37
N SER A 233 -0.62 11.97 4.65
CA SER A 233 0.23 13.09 5.03
C SER A 233 -0.36 13.88 6.20
N LYS A 234 0.45 14.73 6.82
CA LYS A 234 -0.01 15.66 7.87
C LYS A 234 -1.18 16.54 7.41
N ALA A 235 -1.18 16.92 6.12
CA ALA A 235 -2.24 17.74 5.52
C ALA A 235 -3.60 17.04 5.44
N VAL A 236 -3.62 15.71 5.42
CA VAL A 236 -4.83 14.87 5.35
C VAL A 236 -5.26 14.35 6.73
N GLY A 237 -4.52 14.70 7.78
CA GLY A 237 -4.90 14.38 9.15
C GLY A 237 -4.12 13.25 9.81
N ALA A 238 -2.92 12.90 9.32
CA ALA A 238 -2.03 12.03 10.07
C ALA A 238 -1.70 12.63 11.44
N ASP A 239 -1.82 11.85 12.50
CA ASP A 239 -1.52 12.30 13.85
C ASP A 239 -0.01 12.52 14.02
N MET A 240 0.78 11.60 13.49
CA MET A 240 2.24 11.70 13.49
C MET A 240 2.81 11.34 12.11
N VAL A 241 3.85 12.09 11.72
CA VAL A 241 4.60 11.83 10.49
C VAL A 241 6.09 11.78 10.83
N TYR A 242 6.72 10.68 10.50
CA TYR A 242 8.15 10.47 10.63
C TYR A 242 8.79 10.29 9.25
N ALA A 243 10.07 10.52 9.17
CA ALA A 243 10.83 10.27 7.94
C ALA A 243 12.17 9.61 8.29
N TRP A 244 12.58 8.67 7.46
CA TRP A 244 13.93 8.11 7.54
C TRP A 244 14.96 9.17 7.14
N PRO A 245 16.21 9.07 7.64
CA PRO A 245 17.25 10.09 7.37
C PRO A 245 17.53 10.32 5.89
N GLU A 246 17.30 9.31 5.04
CA GLU A 246 17.52 9.34 3.60
C GLU A 246 16.24 9.62 2.79
N ALA A 247 15.13 9.93 3.47
CA ALA A 247 13.88 10.21 2.79
C ALA A 247 13.95 11.51 1.98
N GLU A 248 13.36 11.50 0.80
CA GLU A 248 13.28 12.65 -0.11
C GLU A 248 11.84 13.15 -0.17
N ILE A 249 11.61 14.36 0.35
CA ILE A 249 10.27 14.98 0.38
C ILE A 249 10.29 16.24 -0.47
N GLY A 250 9.35 16.38 -1.40
CA GLY A 250 9.31 17.55 -2.27
C GLY A 250 8.10 17.57 -3.21
N MET A 251 8.10 18.60 -4.07
CA MET A 251 7.07 18.75 -5.09
C MET A 251 7.21 17.70 -6.21
N MET A 252 8.45 17.36 -6.57
CA MET A 252 8.78 16.42 -7.63
C MET A 252 10.24 15.97 -7.50
N ASP A 253 10.59 14.94 -8.25
CA ASP A 253 11.97 14.47 -8.37
C ASP A 253 12.92 15.57 -8.90
N ALA A 254 14.16 15.60 -8.42
CA ALA A 254 15.15 16.61 -8.77
C ALA A 254 15.45 16.67 -10.27
N ASN A 255 15.43 15.52 -10.98
CA ASN A 255 15.65 15.49 -12.43
C ASN A 255 14.47 16.09 -13.21
N GLN A 256 13.25 15.87 -12.73
CA GLN A 256 12.06 16.50 -13.32
C GLN A 256 12.06 18.00 -13.07
N ALA A 257 12.41 18.43 -11.86
CA ALA A 257 12.55 19.84 -11.54
C ALA A 257 13.59 20.52 -12.41
N ALA A 258 14.75 19.88 -12.60
CA ALA A 258 15.79 20.40 -13.49
C ALA A 258 15.32 20.54 -14.93
N LYS A 259 14.59 19.57 -15.47
CA LYS A 259 14.01 19.65 -16.83
C LYS A 259 13.02 20.81 -17.00
N ILE A 260 12.24 21.12 -15.96
CA ILE A 260 11.29 22.24 -16.00
C ILE A 260 12.03 23.56 -15.86
N MET A 261 12.98 23.67 -14.92
CA MET A 261 13.73 24.92 -14.69
C MET A 261 14.67 25.29 -15.81
N TYR A 262 15.18 24.33 -16.55
CA TYR A 262 16.15 24.48 -17.61
C TYR A 262 15.62 23.95 -18.95
N ALA A 263 14.32 24.12 -19.21
CA ALA A 263 13.66 23.58 -20.40
C ALA A 263 14.30 24.05 -21.72
N ASP A 264 14.90 25.25 -21.72
CA ASP A 264 15.57 25.86 -22.89
C ASP A 264 17.09 25.58 -22.92
N ALA A 265 17.64 24.81 -21.97
CA ALA A 265 19.05 24.50 -21.91
C ALA A 265 19.37 23.19 -22.64
N ASP A 266 20.51 23.14 -23.36
CA ASP A 266 20.99 21.90 -23.97
C ASP A 266 21.19 20.81 -22.92
N ALA A 267 20.89 19.57 -23.30
CA ALA A 267 20.99 18.38 -22.41
C ALA A 267 22.40 18.25 -21.79
N ALA A 268 23.45 18.68 -22.45
CA ALA A 268 24.80 18.68 -21.91
C ALA A 268 24.98 19.69 -20.75
N THR A 269 24.31 20.84 -20.82
CA THR A 269 24.33 21.86 -19.75
C THR A 269 23.58 21.37 -18.52
N ILE A 270 22.48 20.63 -18.67
CA ILE A 270 21.72 20.06 -17.59
C ILE A 270 22.55 19.00 -16.85
N SER A 271 23.32 18.18 -17.56
CA SER A 271 24.17 17.14 -16.95
C SER A 271 25.38 17.70 -16.17
N VAL A 272 25.88 18.85 -16.51
CA VAL A 272 27.01 19.51 -15.84
C VAL A 272 26.56 20.31 -14.60
N GLN A 273 25.37 20.89 -14.66
CA GLN A 273 24.79 21.63 -13.52
C GLN A 273 24.00 20.75 -12.56
N GLY A 274 23.78 19.49 -12.89
CA GLY A 274 23.02 18.51 -12.10
C GLY A 274 23.74 17.93 -10.89
N SER A 275 24.60 18.68 -10.23
CA SER A 275 24.78 18.49 -8.80
C SER A 275 23.44 18.86 -8.17
N ALA A 276 22.75 17.86 -7.61
CA ALA A 276 21.50 18.03 -6.90
C ALA A 276 21.50 19.37 -6.14
N PRO A 277 20.46 20.19 -6.23
CA PRO A 277 20.34 21.34 -5.34
C PRO A 277 20.60 20.81 -3.95
N LYS A 278 21.54 21.45 -3.22
CA LYS A 278 21.81 21.11 -1.82
C LYS A 278 20.45 20.94 -1.17
N LYS A 279 20.23 19.77 -0.51
CA LYS A 279 19.01 19.50 0.27
C LYS A 279 18.60 20.84 0.90
N PRO A 280 17.41 21.35 0.65
CA PRO A 280 16.94 22.41 1.51
C PRO A 280 17.01 21.84 2.91
N ASP A 281 17.67 22.52 3.83
CA ASP A 281 17.61 22.19 5.26
C ASP A 281 16.14 22.38 5.66
N LEU A 282 15.34 21.31 5.47
CA LEU A 282 14.00 21.22 6.01
C LEU A 282 14.17 21.05 7.52
N ILE A 283 14.34 22.17 8.17
CA ILE A 283 14.17 22.31 9.59
C ILE A 283 12.68 22.11 9.83
N PHE A 284 12.28 20.89 10.18
CA PHE A 284 11.03 20.70 10.89
C PHE A 284 11.23 21.39 12.24
N SER A 285 10.76 22.64 12.37
CA SER A 285 10.67 23.26 13.68
C SER A 285 9.70 22.41 14.50
N SER A 286 10.16 21.92 15.62
CA SER A 286 9.34 21.28 16.66
C SER A 286 8.36 22.25 17.32
N ASP A 287 8.29 23.47 16.83
CA ASP A 287 7.45 24.50 17.38
C ASP A 287 6.12 24.49 16.64
N GLY A 288 5.16 23.78 17.28
CA GLY A 288 3.77 23.84 16.89
C GLY A 288 3.25 25.27 17.01
N ALA A 289 2.91 25.83 15.87
CA ALA A 289 1.98 26.95 15.75
C ALA A 289 1.15 26.74 14.48
#